data_9868ef2ca8d6877bd271bea2e4d32430
#
_entry.id   9868ef2ca8d6877bd271bea2e4d32430
#
_cell.length_a   1.000
_cell.length_b   1.000
_cell.length_c   1.000
_cell.angle_alpha   90.00
_cell.angle_beta   90.00
_cell.angle_gamma   90.00
#
_symmetry.space_group_name_H-M   'P 1'
#
loop_
_entity.id
_entity.type
_entity.pdbx_description
1 polymer ?
#
loop_
_entity_poly.entity_id
_entity_poly.type
_entity_poly.pdbx_seq_one_letter_code
_entity_poly.pdbx_strand_id
1 'polypeptide(L)'
;MLYSLAFLKDSVAAAGTALLLGAAAMSNQQDPAAASAPLDSGRGASSSTLAQDEPRTIEVVAKRFEFEPARIEVTEGERITLVVRSGDGVHGVQIKKFKVEKKVPRGGDPITIEFVASTAGEFPILCSEYCGDGHEDMKGMLVVAAKSK
;
A
#
# COMPACT_ATOMS: atom_id res chain seq x y z
N MET A 1 17.47 8.45 48.71
CA MET A 1 18.76 8.03 48.12
C MET A 1 18.73 8.40 46.66
N LEU A 2 19.58 9.40 46.33
CA LEU A 2 19.77 9.93 44.99
C LEU A 2 20.63 8.97 44.18
N TYR A 3 20.31 8.70 42.93
CA TYR A 3 21.29 8.40 41.91
C TYR A 3 20.94 9.16 40.64
N SER A 4 21.66 10.23 40.48
CA SER A 4 21.86 10.99 39.25
C SER A 4 23.00 10.31 38.48
N LEU A 5 22.82 10.03 37.21
CA LEU A 5 23.92 9.79 36.28
C LEU A 5 23.57 10.30 34.89
N ALA A 6 24.21 11.43 34.61
CA ALA A 6 24.31 11.99 33.26
C ALA A 6 25.41 11.23 32.50
N PHE A 7 25.19 10.97 31.22
CA PHE A 7 26.25 10.64 30.24
C PHE A 7 25.89 11.28 28.91
N LEU A 8 26.62 12.24 28.64
CA LEU A 8 27.73 12.56 27.71
C LEU A 8 27.32 12.54 26.24
N LYS A 9 27.41 13.76 25.71
CA LYS A 9 27.53 14.10 24.29
C LYS A 9 28.87 13.58 23.75
N ASP A 10 28.85 13.01 22.57
CA ASP A 10 29.99 12.95 21.70
C ASP A 10 29.64 13.47 20.31
N SER A 11 30.17 14.65 20.07
CA SER A 11 30.27 15.28 18.75
C SER A 11 31.53 14.74 18.08
N VAL A 12 31.42 14.23 16.88
CA VAL A 12 32.56 14.06 15.98
C VAL A 12 32.25 14.74 14.66
N ALA A 13 32.88 15.87 14.47
CA ALA A 13 33.02 16.56 13.20
C ALA A 13 34.19 15.96 12.45
N ALA A 14 34.04 15.63 11.18
CA ALA A 14 35.14 15.41 10.26
C ALA A 14 34.81 16.06 8.93
N ALA A 15 35.48 17.16 8.67
CA ALA A 15 35.56 17.83 7.38
C ALA A 15 36.51 17.04 6.47
N GLY A 16 36.14 16.88 5.21
CA GLY A 16 36.99 16.31 4.18
C GLY A 16 36.71 16.95 2.82
N THR A 17 37.46 17.99 2.53
CA THR A 17 37.52 18.71 1.24
C THR A 17 38.37 17.89 0.26
N ALA A 18 37.87 17.62 -0.93
CA ALA A 18 38.71 17.28 -2.07
C ALA A 18 38.07 17.80 -3.40
N LEU A 19 38.71 18.80 -3.93
CA LEU A 19 38.54 19.47 -5.20
C LEU A 19 39.38 18.71 -6.24
N LEU A 20 38.78 18.29 -7.37
CA LEU A 20 39.55 18.01 -8.58
C LEU A 20 38.74 18.41 -9.81
N LEU A 21 39.26 19.42 -10.48
CA LEU A 21 38.93 19.84 -11.86
C LEU A 21 39.41 18.78 -12.86
N GLY A 22 38.63 18.52 -13.86
CA GLY A 22 39.03 17.77 -15.06
C GLY A 22 38.15 18.12 -16.23
N ALA A 23 38.56 19.08 -17.01
CA ALA A 23 37.97 19.44 -18.32
C ALA A 23 38.55 18.53 -19.41
N ALA A 24 37.74 18.03 -20.31
CA ALA A 24 38.10 17.77 -21.70
C ALA A 24 36.85 17.66 -22.59
N ALA A 25 36.75 18.59 -23.47
CA ALA A 25 35.85 18.61 -24.63
C ALA A 25 36.31 17.61 -25.67
N MET A 26 35.38 16.98 -26.39
CA MET A 26 35.56 16.74 -27.82
C MET A 26 34.19 16.47 -28.49
N SER A 27 33.91 17.37 -29.43
CA SER A 27 32.87 17.37 -30.43
C SER A 27 32.98 16.13 -31.33
N ASN A 28 31.89 15.53 -31.70
CA ASN A 28 31.78 14.94 -33.03
C ASN A 28 30.34 15.08 -33.54
N GLN A 29 30.18 16.04 -34.45
CA GLN A 29 29.02 16.17 -35.32
C GLN A 29 29.21 15.23 -36.49
N GLN A 30 28.22 14.45 -36.81
CA GLN A 30 27.98 13.91 -38.15
C GLN A 30 26.50 13.63 -38.33
N ASP A 31 25.80 14.52 -39.01
CA ASP A 31 24.67 14.27 -39.87
C ASP A 31 25.16 14.25 -41.32
N PRO A 32 24.41 13.85 -42.34
CA PRO A 32 23.07 13.25 -42.41
C PRO A 32 22.99 12.03 -43.35
N ALA A 33 21.97 11.22 -43.25
CA ALA A 33 21.43 10.56 -44.43
C ALA A 33 19.99 10.13 -44.18
N ALA A 34 19.12 10.71 -44.99
CA ALA A 34 17.72 10.35 -45.12
C ALA A 34 17.55 8.92 -45.64
N ALA A 35 16.68 8.15 -45.03
CA ALA A 35 16.06 7.00 -45.67
C ALA A 35 14.65 6.81 -45.14
N SER A 36 13.74 6.89 -46.04
CA SER A 36 12.31 6.74 -46.05
C SER A 36 11.73 5.63 -45.21
N ALA A 37 10.55 5.90 -44.66
CA ALA A 37 9.65 5.00 -43.94
C ALA A 37 9.28 3.71 -44.69
N PRO A 38 8.78 2.71 -43.95
CA PRO A 38 7.39 2.34 -44.19
C PRO A 38 6.53 2.47 -42.93
N LEU A 39 5.35 2.98 -43.12
CA LEU A 39 4.21 2.93 -42.22
C LEU A 39 3.80 1.45 -42.05
N ASP A 40 4.23 0.85 -40.97
CA ASP A 40 3.58 -0.38 -40.50
C ASP A 40 2.61 -0.02 -39.38
N SER A 41 1.34 -0.05 -39.75
CA SER A 41 0.21 0.03 -38.83
C SER A 41 0.16 -1.25 -38.01
N GLY A 42 1.12 -1.42 -37.13
CA GLY A 42 1.15 -2.44 -36.07
C GLY A 42 0.12 -2.10 -35.04
N ARG A 43 -1.08 -2.59 -35.29
CA ARG A 43 -2.23 -2.74 -34.39
C ARG A 43 -1.74 -3.25 -33.04
N GLY A 44 -1.49 -2.33 -32.12
CA GLY A 44 -1.22 -2.64 -30.73
C GLY A 44 -2.43 -3.33 -30.15
N ALA A 45 -2.44 -4.65 -30.21
CA ALA A 45 -3.37 -5.47 -29.45
C ALA A 45 -3.12 -5.18 -27.98
N SER A 46 -3.98 -4.41 -27.37
CA SER A 46 -4.06 -4.27 -25.92
C SER A 46 -4.32 -5.64 -25.31
N SER A 47 -3.27 -6.28 -24.89
CA SER A 47 -3.33 -7.49 -24.09
C SER A 47 -3.73 -7.14 -22.65
N SER A 48 -4.97 -6.69 -22.46
CA SER A 48 -5.53 -6.41 -21.13
C SER A 48 -6.40 -7.55 -20.59
N THR A 49 -6.15 -8.78 -21.00
CA THR A 49 -7.04 -9.89 -20.62
C THR A 49 -6.47 -10.87 -19.60
N LEU A 50 -5.26 -10.66 -19.07
CA LEU A 50 -4.66 -11.60 -18.11
C LEU A 50 -4.44 -11.04 -16.69
N ALA A 51 -4.89 -9.84 -16.38
CA ALA A 51 -4.69 -9.21 -15.06
C ALA A 51 -5.81 -9.49 -14.04
N GLN A 52 -6.75 -10.40 -14.30
CA GLN A 52 -7.92 -10.61 -13.43
C GLN A 52 -7.80 -11.79 -12.45
N ASP A 53 -6.71 -12.57 -12.52
CA ASP A 53 -6.50 -13.71 -11.62
C ASP A 53 -5.51 -13.42 -10.48
N GLU A 54 -4.72 -12.36 -10.57
CA GLU A 54 -3.79 -11.98 -9.50
C GLU A 54 -4.54 -11.29 -8.34
N PRO A 55 -4.34 -11.73 -7.10
CA PRO A 55 -4.95 -11.08 -5.94
C PRO A 55 -4.48 -9.64 -5.81
N ARG A 56 -5.40 -8.70 -5.68
CA ARG A 56 -5.07 -7.31 -5.39
C ARG A 56 -4.74 -7.15 -3.92
N THR A 57 -3.52 -6.74 -3.61
CA THR A 57 -3.07 -6.47 -2.26
C THR A 57 -3.41 -5.04 -1.85
N ILE A 58 -4.02 -4.87 -0.68
CA ILE A 58 -4.39 -3.60 -0.09
C ILE A 58 -3.87 -3.54 1.33
N GLU A 59 -3.04 -2.55 1.61
CA GLU A 59 -2.55 -2.31 2.97
C GLU A 59 -3.57 -1.52 3.78
N VAL A 60 -3.77 -1.93 5.03
CA VAL A 60 -4.68 -1.29 5.97
C VAL A 60 -4.01 -1.11 7.32
N VAL A 61 -4.12 0.08 7.89
CA VAL A 61 -3.70 0.37 9.25
C VAL A 61 -4.93 0.50 10.14
N ALA A 62 -4.99 -0.30 11.19
CA ALA A 62 -6.01 -0.20 12.24
C ALA A 62 -5.44 0.63 13.40
N LYS A 63 -6.03 1.76 13.69
CA LYS A 63 -5.67 2.64 14.83
C LYS A 63 -6.93 3.17 15.50
N ARG A 64 -6.85 3.72 16.72
CA ARG A 64 -7.99 4.23 17.48
C ARG A 64 -8.51 5.54 16.89
N PHE A 65 -9.72 5.64 16.40
CA PHE A 65 -10.74 4.58 16.21
C PHE A 65 -11.12 4.55 14.73
N GLU A 66 -10.18 4.23 13.90
CA GLU A 66 -10.35 4.27 12.45
C GLU A 66 -9.53 3.18 11.72
N PHE A 67 -9.93 2.89 10.52
CA PHE A 67 -9.13 2.15 9.53
C PHE A 67 -8.56 3.11 8.50
N GLU A 68 -7.35 2.90 8.06
CA GLU A 68 -6.71 3.71 7.02
C GLU A 68 -6.20 2.80 5.89
N PRO A 69 -6.77 2.91 4.70
CA PRO A 69 -7.85 3.84 4.30
C PRO A 69 -9.21 3.45 4.91
N ALA A 70 -10.03 4.46 5.21
CA ALA A 70 -11.38 4.26 5.75
C ALA A 70 -12.36 3.72 4.70
N ARG A 71 -12.07 3.90 3.41
CA ARG A 71 -12.86 3.43 2.28
C ARG A 71 -11.96 2.66 1.33
N ILE A 72 -12.37 1.44 1.01
CA ILE A 72 -11.69 0.54 0.08
C ILE A 72 -12.63 0.27 -1.08
N GLU A 73 -12.17 0.50 -2.30
CA GLU A 73 -12.95 0.28 -3.51
C GLU A 73 -12.35 -0.88 -4.32
N VAL A 74 -13.18 -1.85 -4.66
CA VAL A 74 -12.82 -3.04 -5.42
C VAL A 74 -13.93 -3.38 -6.43
N THR A 75 -13.68 -4.35 -7.32
CA THR A 75 -14.65 -4.80 -8.32
C THR A 75 -15.21 -6.17 -7.95
N GLU A 76 -16.47 -6.41 -8.31
CA GLU A 76 -17.10 -7.71 -8.10
C GLU A 76 -16.34 -8.83 -8.82
N GLY A 77 -16.07 -9.92 -8.10
CA GLY A 77 -15.28 -11.05 -8.55
C GLY A 77 -13.78 -10.91 -8.30
N GLU A 78 -13.30 -9.75 -7.85
CA GLU A 78 -11.88 -9.51 -7.56
C GLU A 78 -11.42 -10.31 -6.35
N ARG A 79 -10.23 -10.89 -6.44
CA ARG A 79 -9.54 -11.55 -5.33
C ARG A 79 -8.78 -10.51 -4.55
N ILE A 80 -9.05 -10.41 -3.26
CA ILE A 80 -8.48 -9.36 -2.40
C ILE A 80 -7.60 -9.99 -1.33
N THR A 81 -6.42 -9.41 -1.15
CA THR A 81 -5.51 -9.67 -0.04
C THR A 81 -5.39 -8.39 0.78
N LEU A 82 -6.03 -8.33 1.95
CA LEU A 82 -5.80 -7.25 2.90
C LEU A 82 -4.60 -7.58 3.77
N VAL A 83 -3.62 -6.69 3.79
CA VAL A 83 -2.48 -6.74 4.71
C VAL A 83 -2.73 -5.71 5.81
N VAL A 84 -3.13 -6.20 6.98
CA VAL A 84 -3.58 -5.33 8.08
C VAL A 84 -2.56 -5.30 9.19
N ARG A 85 -2.16 -4.11 9.59
CA ARG A 85 -1.31 -3.89 10.77
C ARG A 85 -1.97 -2.98 11.78
N SER A 86 -1.58 -3.11 13.04
CA SER A 86 -2.00 -2.18 14.09
C SER A 86 -1.06 -0.98 14.19
N GLY A 87 -1.63 0.21 14.30
CA GLY A 87 -0.89 1.45 14.58
C GLY A 87 -0.66 1.71 16.07
N ASP A 88 -1.49 1.15 16.98
CA ASP A 88 -1.43 1.52 18.39
C ASP A 88 -1.89 0.47 19.41
N GLY A 89 -2.85 -0.37 19.10
CA GLY A 89 -3.45 -1.29 20.05
C GLY A 89 -3.73 -2.68 19.50
N VAL A 90 -4.58 -3.42 20.19
CA VAL A 90 -5.20 -4.62 19.62
C VAL A 90 -6.47 -4.20 18.93
N HIS A 91 -6.69 -4.66 17.71
CA HIS A 91 -7.89 -4.42 16.93
C HIS A 91 -8.42 -5.73 16.35
N GLY A 92 -9.56 -5.66 15.69
CA GLY A 92 -10.07 -6.73 14.86
C GLY A 92 -10.51 -6.19 13.52
N VAL A 93 -10.60 -7.05 12.53
CA VAL A 93 -11.21 -6.74 11.23
C VAL A 93 -12.32 -7.73 10.98
N GLN A 94 -13.53 -7.23 10.85
CA GLN A 94 -14.70 -8.04 10.51
C GLN A 94 -15.42 -7.46 9.29
N ILE A 95 -15.66 -8.30 8.28
CA ILE A 95 -16.51 -8.00 7.12
C ILE A 95 -17.52 -9.14 7.02
N LYS A 96 -18.68 -8.96 7.66
CA LYS A 96 -19.69 -10.03 7.83
C LYS A 96 -20.09 -10.67 6.51
N LYS A 97 -20.29 -9.88 5.46
CA LYS A 97 -20.72 -10.36 4.14
C LYS A 97 -19.80 -11.42 3.56
N PHE A 98 -18.48 -11.25 3.74
CA PHE A 98 -17.46 -12.15 3.19
C PHE A 98 -16.93 -13.13 4.24
N LYS A 99 -17.57 -13.23 5.41
CA LYS A 99 -17.19 -14.11 6.54
C LYS A 99 -15.73 -13.90 6.98
N VAL A 100 -15.25 -12.68 6.84
CA VAL A 100 -13.94 -12.26 7.31
C VAL A 100 -14.06 -11.86 8.78
N GLU A 101 -13.22 -12.45 9.64
CA GLU A 101 -13.00 -12.03 11.01
C GLU A 101 -11.60 -12.43 11.44
N LYS A 102 -10.77 -11.45 11.77
CA LYS A 102 -9.38 -11.65 12.19
C LYS A 102 -8.96 -10.63 13.23
N LYS A 103 -8.23 -11.11 14.23
CA LYS A 103 -7.57 -10.28 15.24
C LYS A 103 -6.28 -9.69 14.70
N VAL A 104 -6.09 -8.39 14.93
CA VAL A 104 -4.87 -7.63 14.58
C VAL A 104 -4.08 -7.38 15.87
N PRO A 105 -2.94 -8.04 16.07
CA PRO A 105 -2.18 -7.90 17.31
C PRO A 105 -1.50 -6.52 17.41
N ARG A 106 -1.30 -6.08 18.65
CA ARG A 106 -0.52 -4.87 18.92
C ARG A 106 0.95 -5.10 18.58
N GLY A 107 1.53 -4.27 17.73
CA GLY A 107 2.97 -4.25 17.48
C GLY A 107 3.53 -5.61 17.06
N GLY A 108 2.96 -6.24 16.06
CA GLY A 108 3.43 -7.49 15.49
C GLY A 108 3.54 -7.40 13.98
N ASP A 109 3.82 -8.55 13.36
CA ASP A 109 3.76 -8.66 11.92
C ASP A 109 2.34 -8.38 11.40
N PRO A 110 2.19 -7.79 10.22
CA PRO A 110 0.90 -7.62 9.59
C PRO A 110 0.19 -8.96 9.42
N ILE A 111 -1.13 -8.96 9.61
CA ILE A 111 -1.94 -10.13 9.29
C ILE A 111 -2.42 -10.06 7.84
N THR A 112 -2.53 -11.21 7.21
CA THR A 112 -3.06 -11.33 5.84
C THR A 112 -4.48 -11.90 5.88
N ILE A 113 -5.39 -11.28 5.15
CA ILE A 113 -6.78 -11.70 5.00
C ILE A 113 -7.08 -11.81 3.52
N GLU A 114 -7.46 -12.99 3.07
CA GLU A 114 -7.79 -13.25 1.68
C GLU A 114 -9.29 -13.55 1.53
N PHE A 115 -9.92 -12.93 0.57
CA PHE A 115 -11.32 -13.20 0.21
C PHE A 115 -11.61 -12.79 -1.23
N VAL A 116 -12.77 -13.22 -1.74
CA VAL A 116 -13.28 -12.79 -3.04
C VAL A 116 -14.43 -11.82 -2.82
N ALA A 117 -14.37 -10.67 -3.46
CA ALA A 117 -15.44 -9.65 -3.45
C ALA A 117 -16.63 -10.12 -4.32
N SER A 118 -17.30 -11.17 -3.91
CA SER A 118 -18.28 -11.95 -4.70
C SER A 118 -19.65 -11.29 -4.90
N THR A 119 -19.86 -10.09 -4.37
CA THR A 119 -21.17 -9.41 -4.43
C THR A 119 -20.95 -7.91 -4.46
N ALA A 120 -21.54 -7.22 -5.43
CA ALA A 120 -21.53 -5.76 -5.50
C ALA A 120 -22.35 -5.14 -4.35
N GLY A 121 -21.90 -3.96 -3.88
CA GLY A 121 -22.54 -3.22 -2.80
C GLY A 121 -21.57 -2.56 -1.84
N GLU A 122 -22.10 -1.98 -0.77
CA GLU A 122 -21.30 -1.37 0.29
C GLU A 122 -21.38 -2.22 1.57
N PHE A 123 -20.23 -2.57 2.11
CA PHE A 123 -20.12 -3.46 3.26
C PHE A 123 -19.25 -2.81 4.35
N PRO A 124 -19.76 -2.66 5.58
CA PRO A 124 -18.98 -2.10 6.66
C PRO A 124 -17.83 -3.03 7.05
N ILE A 125 -16.68 -2.43 7.27
CA ILE A 125 -15.53 -3.03 7.95
C ILE A 125 -15.63 -2.61 9.40
N LEU A 126 -15.73 -3.55 10.33
CA LEU A 126 -15.91 -3.29 11.75
C LEU A 126 -14.70 -3.74 12.54
N CYS A 127 -14.39 -3.04 13.62
CA CYS A 127 -13.45 -3.53 14.62
C CYS A 127 -14.15 -4.59 15.48
N SER A 128 -13.65 -5.83 15.51
CA SER A 128 -14.23 -6.93 16.27
C SER A 128 -13.57 -7.18 17.64
N GLU A 129 -12.50 -6.45 17.96
CA GLU A 129 -11.80 -6.55 19.24
C GLU A 129 -11.90 -5.23 19.99
N TYR A 130 -12.21 -5.28 21.27
CA TYR A 130 -12.29 -4.07 22.08
C TYR A 130 -10.95 -3.33 22.13
N CYS A 131 -10.90 -2.11 21.62
CA CYS A 131 -9.70 -1.29 21.50
C CYS A 131 -9.76 0.02 22.31
N GLY A 132 -10.83 0.25 23.07
CA GLY A 132 -11.05 1.42 23.92
C GLY A 132 -12.46 2.01 23.75
N ASP A 133 -12.74 3.15 24.40
CA ASP A 133 -14.09 3.72 24.53
C ASP A 133 -14.73 4.23 23.21
N GLY A 134 -14.00 4.25 22.12
CA GLY A 134 -14.52 4.54 20.76
C GLY A 134 -14.61 3.31 19.87
N HIS A 135 -14.50 2.10 20.44
CA HIS A 135 -14.49 0.85 19.69
C HIS A 135 -15.70 0.66 18.77
N GLU A 136 -16.91 0.98 19.25
CA GLU A 136 -18.15 0.79 18.51
C GLU A 136 -18.27 1.73 17.29
N ASP A 137 -17.55 2.85 17.31
CA ASP A 137 -17.50 3.81 16.22
C ASP A 137 -16.38 3.52 15.21
N MET A 138 -15.47 2.60 15.55
CA MET A 138 -14.38 2.20 14.69
C MET A 138 -14.86 1.36 13.52
N LYS A 139 -15.00 2.01 12.36
CA LYS A 139 -15.51 1.39 11.14
C LYS A 139 -14.88 1.97 9.88
N GLY A 140 -14.81 1.14 8.86
CA GLY A 140 -14.48 1.51 7.49
C GLY A 140 -15.56 1.02 6.55
N MET A 141 -15.36 1.22 5.24
CA MET A 141 -16.30 0.81 4.20
C MET A 141 -15.57 0.08 3.08
N LEU A 142 -15.99 -1.12 2.77
CA LEU A 142 -15.63 -1.82 1.56
C LEU A 142 -16.73 -1.59 0.51
N VAL A 143 -16.37 -1.00 -0.61
CA VAL A 143 -17.26 -0.74 -1.74
C VAL A 143 -16.89 -1.69 -2.87
N VAL A 144 -17.82 -2.52 -3.24
CA VAL A 144 -17.66 -3.46 -4.34
C VAL A 144 -18.47 -2.95 -5.53
N ALA A 145 -17.78 -2.44 -6.54
CA ALA A 145 -18.41 -2.02 -7.80
C ALA A 145 -18.88 -3.25 -8.59
N ALA A 146 -20.04 -3.17 -9.19
CA ALA A 146 -20.51 -4.23 -10.07
C ALA A 146 -19.54 -4.40 -11.26
N LYS A 147 -19.26 -5.64 -11.64
CA LYS A 147 -18.45 -5.94 -12.83
C LYS A 147 -19.23 -5.53 -14.06
N SER A 148 -18.66 -4.61 -14.85
CA SER A 148 -19.23 -4.26 -16.17
C SER A 148 -19.18 -5.50 -17.09
N LYS A 149 -20.30 -5.77 -17.74
CA LYS A 149 -20.42 -6.85 -18.74
C LYS A 149 -19.76 -6.45 -20.06
#